data_cd85cbfec7a03b9e2dfbe09bd18b7e0d
#
_entry.id   cd85cbfec7a03b9e2dfbe09bd18b7e0d
#
_cell.length_a   1.000
_cell.length_b   1.000
_cell.length_c   1.000
_cell.angle_alpha   90.00
_cell.angle_beta   90.00
_cell.angle_gamma   90.00
#
_symmetry.space_group_name_H-M   'P 1'
#
loop_
_entity.id
_entity.type
_entity.pdbx_description
1 polymer ?
#
loop_
_entity_poly.entity_id
_entity_poly.type
_entity_poly.pdbx_seq_one_letter_code
_entity_poly.pdbx_strand_id
1 'polypeptide(L)'
;MILFERKGWAGLAVVWCALLSGCGTPGAPQPPSLNLPAAVEDLTAIRTGDQVALAWINPKRNTDKTPLKPDVVARICRREGNGTCNQVGTELKVDPGRPGSFTDALPVALASGKARPVSYFVELRNRQGRSSGLSNAAAVVAGESPRPIEGLKAEMRKQGVVLSWAADGETSAVRLHRKLLTPPGNKPKQGPLAPAAEAINETLLVEEGAAQGRAMDTTVRFGESYEYRAQRVSRVDVEGKTLELAGDLSAPVDVETKDVFPPEAPTGLAAVATAGENGGAPAIDLSWQAELDPTLAGYVVYRREGDGEWQRISPATPSIAPAFHDANVEPGHTYRYAVSAVDKNGRESARSAETEETVP
;
A
#
# COMPACT_ATOMS: atom_id res chain seq x y z
N MET A 1 39.00 90.31 -6.04
CA MET A 1 39.98 90.35 -4.92
C MET A 1 39.40 89.35 -3.86
N ILE A 2 39.91 88.18 -3.81
CA ILE A 2 40.21 87.36 -2.63
C ILE A 2 40.63 86.00 -3.17
N LEU A 3 41.90 85.69 -2.94
CA LEU A 3 42.55 84.39 -3.14
C LEU A 3 41.90 83.31 -2.21
N PHE A 4 41.76 82.11 -2.71
CA PHE A 4 41.70 80.94 -1.85
C PHE A 4 42.66 79.83 -2.36
N GLU A 5 43.59 79.52 -1.46
CA GLU A 5 44.73 78.60 -1.66
C GLU A 5 44.30 77.18 -1.92
N ARG A 6 44.93 76.54 -2.92
CA ARG A 6 45.01 75.11 -3.10
C ARG A 6 46.08 74.52 -2.17
N LYS A 7 45.70 73.85 -1.12
CA LYS A 7 46.62 72.93 -0.39
C LYS A 7 45.85 71.70 0.10
N GLY A 8 46.33 70.55 -0.28
CA GLY A 8 46.26 69.32 0.54
C GLY A 8 45.32 68.19 0.12
N TRP A 9 45.45 67.65 -1.10
CA TRP A 9 44.80 66.35 -1.39
C TRP A 9 45.72 65.29 -2.05
N ALA A 10 47.02 65.37 -1.80
CA ALA A 10 48.01 64.39 -2.32
C ALA A 10 48.38 63.27 -1.30
N GLY A 11 47.87 63.31 -0.07
CA GLY A 11 48.27 62.39 1.00
C GLY A 11 47.35 61.16 1.23
N LEU A 12 46.14 61.20 0.68
CA LEU A 12 45.15 60.08 1.01
C LEU A 12 45.05 58.97 -0.03
N ALA A 13 45.66 59.16 -1.23
CA ALA A 13 45.60 58.18 -2.29
C ALA A 13 46.70 57.05 -2.17
N VAL A 14 47.74 57.28 -1.40
CA VAL A 14 48.86 56.28 -1.27
C VAL A 14 48.64 55.33 -0.15
N VAL A 15 47.78 55.57 0.84
CA VAL A 15 47.51 54.66 1.96
C VAL A 15 46.51 53.60 1.60
N TRP A 16 45.67 53.77 0.58
CA TRP A 16 44.65 52.78 0.20
C TRP A 16 45.12 51.70 -0.79
N CYS A 17 46.25 51.86 -1.46
CA CYS A 17 46.85 50.85 -2.31
C CYS A 17 47.73 49.82 -1.55
N ALA A 18 48.07 50.08 -0.29
CA ALA A 18 48.91 49.15 0.49
C ALA A 18 48.13 48.07 1.25
N LEU A 19 46.80 48.06 1.25
CA LEU A 19 45.97 47.07 1.96
C LEU A 19 45.42 45.95 1.06
N LEU A 20 45.77 45.89 -0.24
CA LEU A 20 45.33 44.86 -1.17
C LEU A 20 46.41 43.81 -1.51
N SER A 21 47.57 43.82 -0.88
CA SER A 21 48.55 42.76 -0.98
C SER A 21 48.27 41.68 0.05
N GLY A 22 47.06 41.08 0.00
CA GLY A 22 46.79 39.77 0.61
C GLY A 22 47.55 38.71 -0.15
N CYS A 23 48.83 38.49 0.20
CA CYS A 23 49.56 37.30 -0.19
C CYS A 23 48.84 36.10 0.40
N GLY A 24 47.87 35.52 -0.35
CA GLY A 24 47.40 34.18 -0.10
C GLY A 24 48.59 33.27 -0.17
N THR A 25 49.08 32.78 0.95
CA THR A 25 50.06 31.68 0.97
C THR A 25 49.43 30.50 0.24
N PRO A 26 50.04 30.05 -0.88
CA PRO A 26 49.54 28.84 -1.53
C PRO A 26 49.52 27.73 -0.49
N GLY A 27 48.33 27.12 -0.27
CA GLY A 27 48.22 25.94 0.61
C GLY A 27 49.19 24.87 0.14
N ALA A 28 49.66 24.00 1.06
CA ALA A 28 50.54 22.90 0.73
C ALA A 28 50.00 22.15 -0.49
N PRO A 29 50.87 21.78 -1.47
CA PRO A 29 50.45 21.00 -2.63
C PRO A 29 49.67 19.77 -2.19
N GLN A 30 48.42 19.67 -2.61
CA GLN A 30 47.60 18.47 -2.35
C GLN A 30 48.22 17.30 -3.16
N PRO A 31 48.37 16.09 -2.57
CA PRO A 31 48.82 14.93 -3.33
C PRO A 31 47.87 14.69 -4.51
N PRO A 32 48.39 14.17 -5.63
CA PRO A 32 47.52 13.90 -6.80
C PRO A 32 46.42 12.94 -6.43
N SER A 33 45.19 13.31 -6.85
CA SER A 33 44.00 12.48 -6.60
C SER A 33 44.19 11.09 -7.21
N LEU A 34 43.96 10.04 -6.42
CA LEU A 34 43.89 8.66 -6.90
C LEU A 34 42.58 8.36 -7.65
N ASN A 35 41.64 9.32 -7.65
CA ASN A 35 40.28 9.17 -8.21
C ASN A 35 39.61 7.86 -7.77
N LEU A 36 39.69 7.54 -6.48
CA LEU A 36 39.08 6.34 -5.91
C LEU A 36 37.59 6.63 -5.68
N PRO A 37 36.64 5.89 -6.31
CA PRO A 37 35.22 6.05 -6.03
C PRO A 37 34.95 5.84 -4.56
N ALA A 38 34.08 6.67 -3.95
CA ALA A 38 33.58 6.39 -2.61
C ALA A 38 32.84 5.05 -2.62
N ALA A 39 32.91 4.28 -1.54
CA ALA A 39 32.17 3.02 -1.45
C ALA A 39 30.66 3.26 -1.43
N VAL A 40 29.88 2.31 -1.89
CA VAL A 40 28.43 2.27 -1.71
C VAL A 40 28.16 1.93 -0.22
N GLU A 41 27.23 2.64 0.42
CA GLU A 41 26.94 2.48 1.86
C GLU A 41 25.50 2.05 2.13
N ASP A 42 24.66 2.03 1.10
CA ASP A 42 23.21 1.80 1.18
C ASP A 42 22.75 0.58 0.36
N LEU A 43 23.66 -0.37 0.08
CA LEU A 43 23.31 -1.59 -0.64
C LEU A 43 22.24 -2.37 0.13
N THR A 44 21.16 -2.69 -0.56
CA THR A 44 20.08 -3.57 -0.11
C THR A 44 19.98 -4.79 -1.00
N ALA A 45 19.49 -5.90 -0.44
CA ALA A 45 19.23 -7.14 -1.15
C ALA A 45 17.90 -7.74 -0.71
N ILE A 46 17.06 -8.11 -1.67
CA ILE A 46 15.76 -8.77 -1.42
C ILE A 46 15.71 -10.03 -2.27
N ARG A 47 15.50 -11.18 -1.63
CA ARG A 47 15.32 -12.45 -2.33
C ARG A 47 13.83 -12.74 -2.54
N THR A 48 13.47 -13.12 -3.75
CA THR A 48 12.13 -13.59 -4.13
C THR A 48 12.31 -14.86 -4.96
N GLY A 49 11.86 -16.00 -4.46
CA GLY A 49 12.14 -17.29 -5.09
C GLY A 49 13.66 -17.49 -5.22
N ASP A 50 14.13 -17.73 -6.43
CA ASP A 50 15.54 -17.90 -6.74
C ASP A 50 16.22 -16.64 -7.30
N GLN A 51 15.54 -15.50 -7.25
CA GLN A 51 16.06 -14.21 -7.69
C GLN A 51 16.43 -13.32 -6.50
N VAL A 52 17.59 -12.66 -6.57
CA VAL A 52 18.01 -11.66 -5.59
C VAL A 52 18.13 -10.31 -6.27
N ALA A 53 17.23 -9.40 -5.92
CA ALA A 53 17.26 -8.03 -6.38
C ALA A 53 18.16 -7.19 -5.47
N LEU A 54 19.15 -6.52 -6.04
CA LEU A 54 20.07 -5.61 -5.39
C LEU A 54 19.72 -4.17 -5.79
N ALA A 55 19.76 -3.24 -4.85
CA ALA A 55 19.54 -1.82 -5.10
C ALA A 55 20.47 -0.98 -4.22
N TRP A 56 20.96 0.13 -4.79
CA TRP A 56 21.84 1.09 -4.11
C TRP A 56 21.77 2.46 -4.79
N ILE A 57 22.36 3.47 -4.18
CA ILE A 57 22.58 4.77 -4.83
C ILE A 57 24.08 4.91 -5.14
N ASN A 58 24.40 5.18 -6.39
CA ASN A 58 25.77 5.43 -6.80
C ASN A 58 26.30 6.73 -6.15
N PRO A 59 27.50 6.74 -5.55
CA PRO A 59 28.08 7.93 -4.97
C PRO A 59 28.30 9.01 -6.04
N LYS A 60 28.22 10.29 -5.62
CA LYS A 60 28.48 11.44 -6.50
C LYS A 60 29.96 11.84 -6.56
N ARG A 61 30.76 11.33 -5.63
CA ARG A 61 32.14 11.79 -5.39
C ARG A 61 33.11 10.64 -5.15
N ASN A 62 34.38 10.93 -5.36
CA ASN A 62 35.49 10.13 -4.93
C ASN A 62 35.76 10.31 -3.42
N THR A 63 36.62 9.47 -2.84
CA THR A 63 37.03 9.54 -1.43
C THR A 63 37.69 10.87 -1.06
N ASP A 64 38.35 11.54 -2.00
CA ASP A 64 38.96 12.87 -1.88
C ASP A 64 37.98 14.02 -2.13
N LYS A 65 36.67 13.76 -2.17
CA LYS A 65 35.56 14.70 -2.42
C LYS A 65 35.52 15.29 -3.82
N THR A 66 36.41 14.92 -4.75
CA THR A 66 36.30 15.30 -6.15
C THR A 66 35.09 14.63 -6.82
N PRO A 67 34.47 15.22 -7.85
CA PRO A 67 33.35 14.60 -8.55
C PRO A 67 33.73 13.25 -9.14
N LEU A 68 32.81 12.27 -9.02
CA LEU A 68 32.97 10.95 -9.64
C LEU A 68 32.89 11.09 -11.16
N LYS A 69 33.84 10.46 -11.87
CA LYS A 69 33.88 10.46 -13.34
C LYS A 69 32.97 9.35 -13.89
N PRO A 70 32.42 9.51 -15.12
CA PRO A 70 31.50 8.52 -15.70
C PRO A 70 32.17 7.24 -16.21
N ASP A 71 33.49 7.08 -16.05
CA ASP A 71 34.29 5.91 -16.44
C ASP A 71 34.48 4.88 -15.29
N VAL A 72 33.63 4.96 -14.27
CA VAL A 72 33.57 4.03 -13.15
C VAL A 72 32.66 2.86 -13.50
N VAL A 73 33.07 1.65 -13.09
CA VAL A 73 32.25 0.44 -13.19
C VAL A 73 31.94 -0.13 -11.82
N ALA A 74 30.78 -0.75 -11.68
CA ALA A 74 30.36 -1.49 -10.49
C ALA A 74 30.53 -2.98 -10.74
N ARG A 75 31.29 -3.64 -9.88
CA ARG A 75 31.45 -5.09 -9.80
C ARG A 75 30.58 -5.60 -8.64
N ILE A 76 29.67 -6.51 -8.92
CA ILE A 76 28.89 -7.19 -7.92
C ILE A 76 29.57 -8.49 -7.54
N CYS A 77 29.65 -8.79 -6.25
CA CYS A 77 30.13 -10.08 -5.81
C CYS A 77 29.26 -10.66 -4.68
N ARG A 78 29.22 -11.99 -4.63
CA ARG A 78 28.50 -12.79 -3.66
C ARG A 78 29.48 -13.60 -2.81
N ARG A 79 29.22 -13.66 -1.50
CA ARG A 79 30.04 -14.34 -0.52
C ARG A 79 29.21 -15.23 0.38
N GLU A 80 29.59 -16.49 0.50
CA GLU A 80 29.02 -17.45 1.44
C GLU A 80 29.86 -17.47 2.72
N GLY A 81 29.25 -17.21 3.87
CA GLY A 81 29.94 -17.16 5.16
C GLY A 81 31.18 -16.25 5.11
N ASN A 82 32.33 -16.78 5.54
CA ASN A 82 33.61 -16.07 5.56
C ASN A 82 34.46 -16.36 4.28
N GLY A 83 33.88 -16.92 3.24
CA GLY A 83 34.58 -17.26 1.99
C GLY A 83 34.98 -16.03 1.18
N THR A 84 35.50 -16.29 -0.03
CA THR A 84 35.85 -15.24 -0.99
C THR A 84 34.63 -14.61 -1.60
N CYS A 85 34.70 -13.31 -1.94
CA CYS A 85 33.66 -12.62 -2.68
C CYS A 85 33.78 -12.94 -4.16
N ASN A 86 32.95 -13.84 -4.66
CA ASN A 86 32.97 -14.29 -6.05
C ASN A 86 32.10 -13.36 -6.90
N GLN A 87 32.65 -12.91 -8.01
CA GLN A 87 31.91 -12.02 -8.93
C GLN A 87 30.66 -12.72 -9.48
N VAL A 88 29.58 -12.00 -9.55
CA VAL A 88 28.33 -12.39 -10.18
C VAL A 88 27.96 -11.41 -11.30
N GLY A 89 27.59 -11.96 -12.45
CA GLY A 89 27.28 -11.16 -13.63
C GLY A 89 28.47 -10.41 -14.23
N THR A 90 28.20 -9.47 -15.10
CA THR A 90 29.15 -8.56 -15.73
C THR A 90 29.27 -7.26 -14.97
N GLU A 91 30.34 -6.52 -15.17
CA GLU A 91 30.52 -5.18 -14.63
C GLU A 91 29.44 -4.22 -15.22
N LEU A 92 28.90 -3.36 -14.37
CA LEU A 92 27.89 -2.38 -14.75
C LEU A 92 28.50 -0.99 -14.83
N LYS A 93 28.09 -0.22 -15.82
CA LYS A 93 28.43 1.20 -15.91
C LYS A 93 27.77 1.99 -14.79
N VAL A 94 28.52 2.88 -14.15
CA VAL A 94 28.04 3.71 -13.03
C VAL A 94 27.65 5.11 -13.53
N ASP A 95 26.42 5.50 -13.25
CA ASP A 95 25.96 6.88 -13.41
C ASP A 95 26.00 7.57 -12.03
N PRO A 96 26.88 8.58 -11.82
CA PRO A 96 27.08 9.21 -10.52
C PRO A 96 25.79 9.79 -9.93
N GLY A 97 25.47 9.45 -8.68
CA GLY A 97 24.30 9.94 -7.95
C GLY A 97 22.96 9.37 -8.43
N ARG A 98 22.94 8.42 -9.34
CA ARG A 98 21.75 7.73 -9.81
C ARG A 98 21.58 6.38 -9.10
N PRO A 99 20.35 5.86 -9.00
CA PRO A 99 20.13 4.50 -8.53
C PRO A 99 20.86 3.48 -9.40
N GLY A 100 21.50 2.51 -8.76
CA GLY A 100 22.04 1.30 -9.35
C GLY A 100 21.20 0.10 -8.94
N SER A 101 21.07 -0.90 -9.81
CA SER A 101 20.36 -2.14 -9.53
C SER A 101 20.99 -3.30 -10.27
N PHE A 102 20.82 -4.49 -9.71
CA PHE A 102 21.24 -5.75 -10.34
C PHE A 102 20.36 -6.87 -9.83
N THR A 103 20.05 -7.86 -10.67
CA THR A 103 19.34 -9.06 -10.26
C THR A 103 20.25 -10.27 -10.49
N ASP A 104 20.49 -11.02 -9.43
CA ASP A 104 21.25 -12.29 -9.46
C ASP A 104 20.28 -13.45 -9.40
N ALA A 105 20.38 -14.37 -10.37
CA ALA A 105 19.72 -15.67 -10.30
C ALA A 105 20.60 -16.61 -9.47
N LEU A 106 20.08 -17.09 -8.34
CA LEU A 106 20.81 -18.02 -7.49
C LEU A 106 21.06 -19.33 -8.24
N PRO A 107 22.31 -19.83 -8.28
CA PRO A 107 22.57 -21.16 -8.81
C PRO A 107 21.86 -22.21 -7.94
N VAL A 108 21.53 -23.35 -8.54
CA VAL A 108 20.80 -24.46 -7.86
C VAL A 108 21.42 -24.83 -6.51
N ALA A 109 22.77 -24.80 -6.41
CA ALA A 109 23.46 -25.08 -5.16
C ALA A 109 23.13 -24.10 -4.02
N LEU A 110 22.74 -22.86 -4.34
CA LEU A 110 22.32 -21.85 -3.37
C LEU A 110 20.80 -21.72 -3.24
N ALA A 111 20.07 -22.13 -4.27
CA ALA A 111 18.59 -22.13 -4.27
C ALA A 111 18.00 -23.38 -3.56
N SER A 112 18.82 -24.35 -3.20
CA SER A 112 18.38 -25.60 -2.57
C SER A 112 19.07 -25.87 -1.23
N GLY A 113 18.53 -26.85 -0.50
CA GLY A 113 19.06 -27.33 0.77
C GLY A 113 18.75 -26.41 1.96
N LYS A 114 19.51 -26.56 3.04
CA LYS A 114 19.26 -25.83 4.29
C LYS A 114 19.49 -24.34 4.14
N ALA A 115 18.70 -23.56 4.89
CA ALA A 115 18.86 -22.13 5.00
C ALA A 115 20.26 -21.75 5.51
N ARG A 116 20.93 -20.82 4.84
CA ARG A 116 22.25 -20.29 5.19
C ARG A 116 22.43 -18.86 4.70
N PRO A 117 23.27 -18.04 5.38
CA PRO A 117 23.42 -16.65 4.99
C PRO A 117 24.31 -16.53 3.75
N VAL A 118 23.94 -15.62 2.86
CA VAL A 118 24.73 -15.18 1.71
C VAL A 118 24.74 -13.66 1.70
N SER A 119 25.91 -13.08 1.55
CA SER A 119 26.09 -11.63 1.51
C SER A 119 26.49 -11.15 0.13
N TYR A 120 25.88 -10.07 -0.30
CA TYR A 120 26.23 -9.36 -1.52
C TYR A 120 26.99 -8.08 -1.21
N PHE A 121 27.85 -7.69 -2.14
CA PHE A 121 28.63 -6.47 -2.08
C PHE A 121 28.74 -5.87 -3.49
N VAL A 122 28.83 -4.54 -3.54
CA VAL A 122 29.18 -3.77 -4.72
C VAL A 122 30.55 -3.14 -4.52
N GLU A 123 31.41 -3.29 -5.47
CA GLU A 123 32.74 -2.66 -5.51
C GLU A 123 32.82 -1.73 -6.71
N LEU A 124 33.01 -0.43 -6.46
CA LEU A 124 33.20 0.54 -7.53
C LEU A 124 34.66 0.65 -7.90
N ARG A 125 34.99 0.55 -9.20
CA ARG A 125 36.35 0.60 -9.74
C ARG A 125 36.48 1.73 -10.75
N ASN A 126 37.55 2.50 -10.62
CA ASN A 126 37.91 3.50 -11.63
C ASN A 126 38.53 2.84 -12.88
N ARG A 127 38.82 3.66 -13.90
CA ARG A 127 39.44 3.20 -15.16
C ARG A 127 40.74 2.43 -14.99
N GLN A 128 41.49 2.67 -13.88
CA GLN A 128 42.73 1.94 -13.58
C GLN A 128 42.46 0.65 -12.77
N GLY A 129 41.19 0.27 -12.56
CA GLY A 129 40.82 -0.88 -11.76
C GLY A 129 40.94 -0.69 -10.24
N ARG A 130 41.21 0.55 -9.76
CA ARG A 130 41.38 0.84 -8.34
C ARG A 130 40.04 1.12 -7.69
N SER A 131 39.90 0.70 -6.43
CA SER A 131 38.70 0.78 -5.62
C SER A 131 39.03 1.29 -4.22
N SER A 132 38.05 1.89 -3.53
CA SER A 132 38.12 2.20 -2.09
C SER A 132 37.69 1.03 -1.21
N GLY A 133 37.22 -0.08 -1.80
CA GLY A 133 36.75 -1.26 -1.10
C GLY A 133 35.31 -1.65 -1.44
N LEU A 134 34.82 -2.65 -0.72
CA LEU A 134 33.46 -3.17 -0.85
C LEU A 134 32.45 -2.24 -0.16
N SER A 135 31.21 -2.30 -0.62
CA SER A 135 30.06 -1.68 0.05
C SER A 135 29.79 -2.28 1.45
N ASN A 136 28.76 -1.77 2.13
CA ASN A 136 28.10 -2.52 3.21
C ASN A 136 27.67 -3.90 2.69
N ALA A 137 27.59 -4.88 3.61
CA ALA A 137 27.05 -6.20 3.31
C ALA A 137 25.52 -6.15 3.25
N ALA A 138 24.94 -6.65 2.16
CA ALA A 138 23.51 -6.90 2.06
C ALA A 138 23.26 -8.42 2.11
N ALA A 139 22.69 -8.90 3.21
CA ALA A 139 22.52 -10.32 3.47
C ALA A 139 21.14 -10.82 3.03
N VAL A 140 21.11 -12.00 2.43
CA VAL A 140 19.91 -12.78 2.14
C VAL A 140 20.09 -14.22 2.62
N VAL A 141 18.98 -14.97 2.71
CA VAL A 141 19.01 -16.40 3.01
C VAL A 141 19.11 -17.18 1.70
N ALA A 142 20.12 -18.04 1.53
CA ALA A 142 20.18 -19.10 0.54
C ALA A 142 19.47 -20.35 1.08
N GLY A 143 19.13 -21.29 0.22
CA GLY A 143 18.38 -22.51 0.55
C GLY A 143 17.08 -22.62 -0.23
N GLU A 144 16.31 -23.66 0.00
CA GLU A 144 15.04 -23.89 -0.66
C GLU A 144 14.02 -22.79 -0.32
N SER A 145 13.48 -22.13 -1.35
CA SER A 145 12.44 -21.12 -1.17
C SER A 145 11.08 -21.75 -0.92
N PRO A 146 10.17 -21.05 -0.17
CA PRO A 146 8.79 -21.51 -0.02
C PRO A 146 8.12 -21.72 -1.38
N ARG A 147 7.24 -22.72 -1.46
CA ARG A 147 6.49 -23.00 -2.70
C ARG A 147 5.63 -21.82 -3.10
N PRO A 148 5.47 -21.54 -4.40
CA PRO A 148 4.57 -20.49 -4.87
C PRO A 148 3.12 -20.77 -4.47
N ILE A 149 2.35 -19.71 -4.31
CA ILE A 149 0.89 -19.80 -4.11
C ILE A 149 0.23 -20.08 -5.45
N GLU A 150 -0.53 -21.16 -5.51
CA GLU A 150 -1.27 -21.54 -6.71
C GLU A 150 -2.78 -21.29 -6.55
N GLY A 151 -3.46 -21.00 -7.67
CA GLY A 151 -4.90 -20.86 -7.71
C GLY A 151 -5.44 -19.66 -6.93
N LEU A 152 -4.65 -18.56 -6.80
CA LEU A 152 -5.12 -17.33 -6.17
C LEU A 152 -6.38 -16.84 -6.88
N LYS A 153 -7.43 -16.55 -6.09
CA LYS A 153 -8.69 -15.94 -6.53
C LYS A 153 -9.03 -14.79 -5.62
N ALA A 154 -9.70 -13.78 -6.16
CA ALA A 154 -10.21 -12.63 -5.43
C ALA A 154 -11.70 -12.47 -5.73
N GLU A 155 -12.52 -12.39 -4.67
CA GLU A 155 -13.96 -12.21 -4.79
C GLU A 155 -14.40 -11.02 -3.93
N MET A 156 -15.17 -10.10 -4.54
CA MET A 156 -15.78 -9.01 -3.81
C MET A 156 -16.89 -9.52 -2.90
N ARG A 157 -16.87 -9.12 -1.63
CA ARG A 157 -17.92 -9.32 -0.62
C ARG A 157 -18.29 -7.98 -0.01
N LYS A 158 -19.42 -7.92 0.69
CA LYS A 158 -19.89 -6.67 1.30
C LYS A 158 -18.86 -6.02 2.25
N GLN A 159 -18.09 -6.84 2.97
CA GLN A 159 -17.10 -6.40 3.95
C GLN A 159 -15.69 -6.19 3.38
N GLY A 160 -15.45 -6.48 2.09
CA GLY A 160 -14.13 -6.39 1.46
C GLY A 160 -13.89 -7.46 0.40
N VAL A 161 -12.64 -7.65 0.03
CA VAL A 161 -12.22 -8.69 -0.92
C VAL A 161 -11.78 -9.94 -0.18
N VAL A 162 -12.43 -11.05 -0.44
CA VAL A 162 -11.98 -12.37 0.00
C VAL A 162 -10.99 -12.92 -1.00
N LEU A 163 -9.79 -13.22 -0.52
CA LEU A 163 -8.75 -13.89 -1.27
C LEU A 163 -8.72 -15.37 -0.87
N SER A 164 -8.61 -16.25 -1.84
CA SER A 164 -8.52 -17.69 -1.61
C SER A 164 -7.49 -18.32 -2.54
N TRP A 165 -6.81 -19.37 -2.06
CA TRP A 165 -5.80 -20.14 -2.81
C TRP A 165 -5.81 -21.59 -2.39
N ALA A 166 -5.07 -22.44 -3.12
CA ALA A 166 -4.96 -23.85 -2.78
C ALA A 166 -4.31 -24.02 -1.41
N ALA A 167 -5.04 -24.62 -0.46
CA ALA A 167 -4.51 -25.00 0.84
C ALA A 167 -3.61 -26.23 0.68
N ASP A 168 -2.36 -26.13 1.11
CA ASP A 168 -1.36 -27.22 1.03
C ASP A 168 -0.84 -27.66 2.41
N GLY A 169 -1.43 -27.12 3.49
CA GLY A 169 -1.07 -27.45 4.86
C GLY A 169 0.24 -26.83 5.35
N GLU A 170 0.89 -26.00 4.54
CA GLU A 170 2.08 -25.24 4.99
C GLU A 170 1.70 -24.15 6.00
N THR A 171 2.47 -24.05 7.07
CA THR A 171 2.25 -23.10 8.17
C THR A 171 2.97 -21.76 7.95
N SER A 172 3.60 -21.55 6.79
CA SER A 172 4.27 -20.29 6.46
C SER A 172 3.25 -19.17 6.30
N ALA A 173 3.65 -17.97 6.72
CA ALA A 173 2.84 -16.78 6.48
C ALA A 173 2.67 -16.49 4.98
N VAL A 174 1.61 -15.80 4.61
CA VAL A 174 1.37 -15.35 3.24
C VAL A 174 1.36 -13.83 3.20
N ARG A 175 2.16 -13.24 2.33
CA ARG A 175 2.15 -11.81 2.03
C ARG A 175 1.30 -11.58 0.79
N LEU A 176 0.29 -10.75 0.93
CA LEU A 176 -0.53 -10.27 -0.17
C LEU A 176 0.02 -8.94 -0.64
N HIS A 177 0.30 -8.83 -1.91
CA HIS A 177 0.67 -7.59 -2.58
C HIS A 177 -0.57 -7.06 -3.29
N ARG A 178 -1.01 -5.86 -2.93
CA ARG A 178 -2.13 -5.17 -3.54
C ARG A 178 -1.64 -3.94 -4.29
N LYS A 179 -2.06 -3.81 -5.53
CA LYS A 179 -1.77 -2.65 -6.38
C LYS A 179 -3.08 -2.04 -6.84
N LEU A 180 -3.26 -0.74 -6.60
CA LEU A 180 -4.38 0.01 -7.13
C LEU A 180 -4.19 0.21 -8.64
N LEU A 181 -5.14 -0.29 -9.45
CA LEU A 181 -5.15 -0.16 -10.91
C LEU A 181 -5.90 1.11 -11.36
N THR A 182 -6.94 1.49 -10.64
CA THR A 182 -7.73 2.69 -10.93
C THR A 182 -6.99 3.92 -10.40
N PRO A 183 -6.68 4.91 -11.24
CA PRO A 183 -6.14 6.17 -10.73
C PRO A 183 -7.13 6.78 -9.73
N PRO A 184 -6.68 7.31 -8.58
CA PRO A 184 -7.58 7.92 -7.62
C PRO A 184 -8.38 9.05 -8.30
N GLY A 185 -9.69 8.82 -8.44
CA GLY A 185 -10.63 9.81 -8.97
C GLY A 185 -10.62 11.06 -8.09
N ASN A 186 -10.60 12.24 -8.71
CA ASN A 186 -10.73 13.55 -8.05
C ASN A 186 -9.67 13.98 -7.02
N LYS A 187 -8.40 13.71 -7.26
CA LYS A 187 -7.40 14.63 -6.69
C LYS A 187 -7.46 15.95 -7.48
N PRO A 188 -7.36 17.13 -6.82
CA PRO A 188 -7.30 18.40 -7.52
C PRO A 188 -6.22 18.32 -8.58
N LYS A 189 -6.52 18.75 -9.81
CA LYS A 189 -5.58 18.77 -10.93
C LYS A 189 -4.32 19.47 -10.45
N GLN A 190 -3.29 18.71 -10.15
CA GLN A 190 -1.97 19.24 -9.93
C GLN A 190 -1.51 19.83 -11.26
N GLY A 191 -0.77 20.95 -11.20
CA GLY A 191 -0.31 21.66 -12.39
C GLY A 191 0.52 20.75 -13.34
N PRO A 192 0.82 21.20 -14.56
CA PRO A 192 1.44 20.39 -15.61
C PRO A 192 2.84 19.82 -15.29
N LEU A 193 3.42 20.15 -14.14
CA LEU A 193 4.72 19.68 -13.65
C LEU A 193 4.60 18.67 -12.50
N ALA A 194 3.39 18.26 -12.11
CA ALA A 194 3.25 17.26 -11.06
C ALA A 194 3.63 15.87 -11.60
N PRO A 195 4.44 15.09 -10.86
CA PRO A 195 4.73 13.70 -11.23
C PRO A 195 3.42 12.92 -11.31
N ALA A 196 3.33 11.98 -12.26
CA ALA A 196 2.22 11.04 -12.33
C ALA A 196 2.02 10.40 -10.95
N ALA A 197 0.75 10.27 -10.50
CA ALA A 197 0.45 9.60 -9.25
C ALA A 197 1.02 8.17 -9.33
N GLU A 198 1.97 7.85 -8.46
CA GLU A 198 2.50 6.49 -8.36
C GLU A 198 1.36 5.54 -7.98
N ALA A 199 1.33 4.37 -8.61
CA ALA A 199 0.39 3.33 -8.23
C ALA A 199 0.65 2.98 -6.76
N ILE A 200 -0.37 3.10 -5.92
CA ILE A 200 -0.26 2.76 -4.51
C ILE A 200 -0.12 1.24 -4.42
N ASN A 201 1.09 0.79 -4.05
CA ASN A 201 1.37 -0.60 -3.77
C ASN A 201 1.34 -0.80 -2.25
N GLU A 202 0.55 -1.73 -1.78
CA GLU A 202 0.44 -2.07 -0.38
C GLU A 202 0.69 -3.56 -0.17
N THR A 203 1.18 -3.92 1.02
CA THR A 203 1.39 -5.31 1.39
C THR A 203 0.68 -5.63 2.70
N LEU A 204 -0.02 -6.77 2.74
CA LEU A 204 -0.68 -7.30 3.91
C LEU A 204 -0.05 -8.65 4.27
N LEU A 205 0.40 -8.80 5.51
CA LEU A 205 0.91 -10.09 5.99
C LEU A 205 -0.23 -10.87 6.64
N VAL A 206 -0.47 -12.08 6.15
CA VAL A 206 -1.49 -13.00 6.66
C VAL A 206 -0.76 -14.12 7.40
N GLU A 207 -0.88 -14.14 8.71
CA GLU A 207 -0.34 -15.21 9.57
C GLU A 207 -1.45 -16.21 9.91
N GLU A 208 -2.62 -15.71 10.33
CA GLU A 208 -3.80 -16.52 10.58
C GLU A 208 -4.58 -16.76 9.27
N GLY A 209 -5.02 -17.98 9.05
CA GLY A 209 -5.75 -18.35 7.83
C GLY A 209 -4.87 -18.69 6.63
N ALA A 210 -3.56 -18.45 6.69
CA ALA A 210 -2.64 -18.77 5.61
C ALA A 210 -2.66 -20.27 5.25
N ALA A 211 -2.66 -21.13 6.26
CA ALA A 211 -2.74 -22.59 6.09
C ALA A 211 -4.10 -23.06 5.53
N GLN A 212 -5.19 -22.33 5.80
CA GLN A 212 -6.52 -22.59 5.26
C GLN A 212 -6.71 -22.05 3.83
N GLY A 213 -5.72 -21.36 3.29
CA GLY A 213 -5.77 -20.82 1.94
C GLY A 213 -6.78 -19.65 1.80
N ARG A 214 -6.95 -18.84 2.83
CA ARG A 214 -7.93 -17.75 2.82
C ARG A 214 -7.46 -16.52 3.59
N ALA A 215 -7.81 -15.34 3.05
CA ALA A 215 -7.64 -14.06 3.69
C ALA A 215 -8.76 -13.10 3.30
N MET A 216 -8.95 -12.03 4.08
CA MET A 216 -9.90 -10.97 3.76
C MET A 216 -9.19 -9.61 3.83
N ASP A 217 -9.32 -8.83 2.76
CA ASP A 217 -8.90 -7.45 2.72
C ASP A 217 -10.12 -6.53 2.89
N THR A 218 -10.28 -5.96 4.09
CA THR A 218 -11.37 -5.05 4.44
C THR A 218 -11.04 -3.58 4.17
N THR A 219 -9.84 -3.29 3.66
CA THR A 219 -9.36 -1.91 3.45
C THR A 219 -9.56 -1.41 2.02
N VAL A 220 -10.19 -2.21 1.16
CA VAL A 220 -10.55 -1.83 -0.20
C VAL A 220 -11.65 -0.77 -0.22
N ARG A 221 -11.69 0.01 -1.30
CA ARG A 221 -12.74 1.02 -1.52
C ARG A 221 -13.61 0.60 -2.68
N PHE A 222 -14.93 0.78 -2.53
CA PHE A 222 -15.87 0.55 -3.64
C PHE A 222 -15.61 1.50 -4.81
N GLY A 223 -15.75 0.99 -6.02
CA GLY A 223 -15.52 1.74 -7.27
C GLY A 223 -14.08 1.77 -7.74
N GLU A 224 -13.17 1.09 -7.05
CA GLU A 224 -11.77 0.95 -7.43
C GLU A 224 -11.48 -0.45 -8.00
N SER A 225 -10.37 -0.59 -8.72
CA SER A 225 -9.87 -1.87 -9.24
C SER A 225 -8.51 -2.16 -8.68
N TYR A 226 -8.28 -3.38 -8.25
CA TYR A 226 -7.04 -3.81 -7.61
C TYR A 226 -6.48 -5.06 -8.30
N GLU A 227 -5.15 -5.12 -8.42
CA GLU A 227 -4.40 -6.34 -8.70
C GLU A 227 -3.89 -6.91 -7.39
N TYR A 228 -4.10 -8.20 -7.18
CA TYR A 228 -3.52 -8.95 -6.05
C TYR A 228 -2.54 -9.99 -6.56
N ARG A 229 -1.44 -10.17 -5.79
CA ARG A 229 -0.53 -11.30 -5.87
C ARG A 229 -0.26 -11.80 -4.47
N ALA A 230 -0.04 -13.09 -4.33
CA ALA A 230 0.29 -13.72 -3.07
C ALA A 230 1.71 -14.31 -3.11
N GLN A 231 2.38 -14.33 -1.97
CA GLN A 231 3.73 -14.83 -1.80
C GLN A 231 3.87 -15.50 -0.44
N ARG A 232 4.39 -16.71 -0.39
CA ARG A 232 4.73 -17.34 0.90
C ARG A 232 5.99 -16.71 1.47
N VAL A 233 5.99 -16.59 2.79
CA VAL A 233 7.08 -15.98 3.53
C VAL A 233 7.41 -16.85 4.74
N SER A 234 8.65 -17.28 4.85
CA SER A 234 9.19 -17.97 6.02
C SER A 234 10.20 -17.10 6.74
N ARG A 235 10.19 -17.13 8.05
CA ARG A 235 11.24 -16.50 8.86
C ARG A 235 12.18 -17.59 9.35
N VAL A 236 13.45 -17.42 9.10
CA VAL A 236 14.51 -18.36 9.48
C VAL A 236 15.56 -17.67 10.31
N ASP A 237 15.96 -18.31 11.42
CA ASP A 237 17.05 -17.83 12.25
C ASP A 237 18.37 -18.38 11.71
N VAL A 238 19.23 -17.48 11.27
CA VAL A 238 20.53 -17.79 10.73
C VAL A 238 21.59 -16.97 11.46
N GLU A 239 22.51 -17.64 12.15
CA GLU A 239 23.60 -17.01 12.94
C GLU A 239 23.10 -15.94 13.91
N GLY A 240 21.97 -16.19 14.58
CA GLY A 240 21.36 -15.28 15.57
C GLY A 240 20.65 -14.07 14.97
N LYS A 241 20.40 -14.06 13.66
CA LYS A 241 19.58 -13.06 12.98
C LYS A 241 18.37 -13.74 12.34
N THR A 242 17.20 -13.20 12.61
CA THR A 242 15.98 -13.61 11.90
C THR A 242 15.97 -12.95 10.53
N LEU A 243 16.06 -13.76 9.48
CA LEU A 243 16.02 -13.33 8.09
C LEU A 243 14.74 -13.86 7.44
N GLU A 244 14.23 -13.11 6.46
CA GLU A 244 13.05 -13.49 5.72
C GLU A 244 13.44 -14.20 4.42
N LEU A 245 12.73 -15.29 4.13
CA LEU A 245 12.83 -16.04 2.90
C LEU A 245 11.45 -16.04 2.24
N ALA A 246 11.34 -15.34 1.12
CA ALA A 246 10.12 -15.22 0.35
C ALA A 246 10.16 -16.11 -0.88
N GLY A 247 9.08 -16.83 -1.14
CA GLY A 247 8.87 -17.62 -2.36
C GLY A 247 8.57 -16.73 -3.57
N ASP A 248 8.25 -17.34 -4.70
CA ASP A 248 7.82 -16.62 -5.89
C ASP A 248 6.43 -15.99 -5.69
N LEU A 249 6.20 -14.89 -6.40
CA LEU A 249 4.89 -14.27 -6.48
C LEU A 249 3.93 -15.14 -7.30
N SER A 250 2.70 -15.27 -6.86
CA SER A 250 1.64 -15.90 -7.65
C SER A 250 1.38 -15.15 -8.96
N ALA A 251 0.64 -15.79 -9.88
CA ALA A 251 0.00 -15.07 -10.97
C ALA A 251 -0.87 -13.93 -10.39
N PRO A 252 -0.99 -12.79 -11.10
CA PRO A 252 -1.86 -11.71 -10.67
C PRO A 252 -3.32 -12.10 -10.80
N VAL A 253 -4.17 -11.55 -9.91
CA VAL A 253 -5.62 -11.59 -10.02
C VAL A 253 -6.17 -10.19 -9.85
N ASP A 254 -7.01 -9.78 -10.80
CA ASP A 254 -7.66 -8.48 -10.77
C ASP A 254 -9.06 -8.61 -10.17
N VAL A 255 -9.47 -7.61 -9.39
CA VAL A 255 -10.81 -7.51 -8.84
C VAL A 255 -11.32 -6.08 -8.98
N GLU A 256 -12.55 -5.94 -9.44
CA GLU A 256 -13.28 -4.68 -9.48
C GLU A 256 -14.22 -4.62 -8.26
N THR A 257 -14.05 -3.61 -7.42
CA THR A 257 -14.81 -3.47 -6.18
C THR A 257 -16.13 -2.73 -6.44
N LYS A 258 -17.01 -3.35 -7.22
CA LYS A 258 -18.36 -2.80 -7.45
C LYS A 258 -19.21 -3.01 -6.21
N ASP A 259 -19.87 -1.95 -5.76
CA ASP A 259 -20.93 -2.06 -4.78
C ASP A 259 -22.18 -2.65 -5.45
N VAL A 260 -22.32 -3.96 -5.33
CA VAL A 260 -23.45 -4.73 -5.85
C VAL A 260 -24.35 -5.28 -4.75
N PHE A 261 -24.10 -4.93 -3.52
CA PHE A 261 -24.76 -5.49 -2.34
C PHE A 261 -25.94 -4.60 -1.90
N PRO A 262 -27.08 -5.21 -1.55
CA PRO A 262 -28.17 -4.47 -0.94
C PRO A 262 -27.79 -3.99 0.47
N PRO A 263 -28.52 -3.00 1.04
CA PRO A 263 -28.39 -2.63 2.44
C PRO A 263 -28.61 -3.81 3.39
N GLU A 264 -28.31 -3.64 4.68
CA GLU A 264 -28.72 -4.61 5.70
C GLU A 264 -30.24 -4.57 5.92
N ALA A 265 -30.80 -5.68 6.37
CA ALA A 265 -32.20 -5.71 6.76
C ALA A 265 -32.40 -4.87 8.04
N PRO A 266 -33.41 -3.99 8.10
CA PRO A 266 -33.69 -3.20 9.30
C PRO A 266 -33.93 -4.10 10.52
N THR A 267 -33.50 -3.64 11.70
CA THR A 267 -33.65 -4.34 12.96
C THR A 267 -34.48 -3.57 13.97
N GLY A 268 -34.96 -4.25 15.02
CA GLY A 268 -35.70 -3.61 16.10
C GLY A 268 -37.10 -3.09 15.68
N LEU A 269 -37.73 -3.71 14.66
CA LEU A 269 -39.09 -3.35 14.27
C LEU A 269 -40.08 -3.58 15.43
N ALA A 270 -40.80 -2.53 15.78
CA ALA A 270 -41.86 -2.54 16.76
C ALA A 270 -43.14 -1.91 16.17
N ALA A 271 -44.28 -2.39 16.60
CA ALA A 271 -45.60 -1.90 16.23
C ALA A 271 -46.38 -1.53 17.50
N VAL A 272 -47.11 -0.45 17.45
CA VAL A 272 -48.00 0.00 18.55
C VAL A 272 -49.35 0.46 17.96
N ALA A 273 -50.40 -0.23 18.34
CA ALA A 273 -51.74 0.15 17.91
C ALA A 273 -52.30 1.28 18.77
N THR A 274 -53.03 2.17 18.13
CA THR A 274 -53.80 3.24 18.80
C THR A 274 -55.30 3.12 18.46
N ALA A 275 -56.15 3.20 19.44
CA ALA A 275 -57.64 3.13 19.27
C ALA A 275 -58.26 4.38 18.62
N GLY A 276 -57.44 5.40 18.36
CA GLY A 276 -57.94 6.72 17.96
C GLY A 276 -58.53 7.49 19.15
N GLU A 277 -57.79 8.41 19.73
CA GLU A 277 -58.30 9.27 20.81
C GLU A 277 -59.38 10.24 20.28
N ASN A 278 -60.42 10.47 21.08
CA ASN A 278 -61.48 11.43 20.80
C ASN A 278 -62.27 11.20 19.49
N GLY A 279 -62.49 9.95 19.09
CA GLY A 279 -63.22 9.59 17.85
C GLY A 279 -62.36 9.66 16.59
N GLY A 280 -61.05 9.65 16.72
CA GLY A 280 -60.08 9.45 15.62
C GLY A 280 -60.16 8.04 15.05
N ALA A 281 -59.64 7.83 13.83
CA ALA A 281 -59.53 6.52 13.22
C ALA A 281 -58.40 5.70 13.93
N PRO A 282 -58.57 4.38 14.07
CA PRO A 282 -57.52 3.51 14.59
C PRO A 282 -56.30 3.53 13.65
N ALA A 283 -55.13 3.33 14.22
CA ALA A 283 -53.90 3.28 13.47
C ALA A 283 -52.85 2.35 14.13
N ILE A 284 -51.84 1.95 13.39
CA ILE A 284 -50.66 1.25 13.93
C ILE A 284 -49.43 2.06 13.56
N ASP A 285 -48.68 2.48 14.60
CA ASP A 285 -47.40 3.16 14.45
C ASP A 285 -46.26 2.16 14.51
N LEU A 286 -45.42 2.20 13.48
CA LEU A 286 -44.24 1.36 13.33
C LEU A 286 -42.98 2.18 13.57
N SER A 287 -41.97 1.58 14.21
CA SER A 287 -40.64 2.15 14.37
C SER A 287 -39.58 1.05 14.32
N TRP A 288 -38.38 1.41 13.88
CA TRP A 288 -37.24 0.50 13.79
C TRP A 288 -35.91 1.24 13.97
N GLN A 289 -34.79 0.48 14.06
CA GLN A 289 -33.47 1.11 14.14
C GLN A 289 -33.11 1.70 12.79
N ALA A 290 -32.64 2.96 12.81
CA ALA A 290 -32.15 3.63 11.59
C ALA A 290 -30.87 2.95 11.08
N GLU A 291 -30.83 2.65 9.79
CA GLU A 291 -29.62 2.22 9.09
C GLU A 291 -28.67 3.40 8.89
N LEU A 292 -27.36 3.15 9.11
CA LEU A 292 -26.32 4.15 8.94
C LEU A 292 -25.62 4.06 7.56
N ASP A 293 -26.15 3.27 6.63
CA ASP A 293 -25.58 3.11 5.30
C ASP A 293 -25.69 4.44 4.51
N PRO A 294 -24.56 5.04 4.08
CA PRO A 294 -24.57 6.30 3.31
C PRO A 294 -25.23 6.16 1.93
N THR A 295 -25.44 4.94 1.46
CA THR A 295 -26.11 4.65 0.19
C THR A 295 -27.63 4.48 0.34
N LEU A 296 -28.15 4.47 1.57
CA LEU A 296 -29.57 4.30 1.84
C LEU A 296 -30.40 5.38 1.12
N ALA A 297 -31.42 4.93 0.39
CA ALA A 297 -32.47 5.78 -0.19
C ALA A 297 -33.70 5.85 0.73
N GLY A 298 -33.97 4.80 1.49
CA GLY A 298 -35.07 4.74 2.45
C GLY A 298 -35.57 3.33 2.71
N TYR A 299 -36.77 3.25 3.25
CA TYR A 299 -37.40 2.00 3.68
C TYR A 299 -38.67 1.70 2.91
N VAL A 300 -39.01 0.41 2.83
CA VAL A 300 -40.27 -0.12 2.28
C VAL A 300 -40.94 -0.92 3.37
N VAL A 301 -42.20 -0.60 3.63
CA VAL A 301 -43.03 -1.25 4.67
C VAL A 301 -44.00 -2.21 4.02
N TYR A 302 -44.07 -3.41 4.57
CA TYR A 302 -44.95 -4.47 4.16
C TYR A 302 -45.90 -4.84 5.29
N ARG A 303 -47.12 -5.17 4.92
CA ARG A 303 -48.15 -5.67 5.82
C ARG A 303 -48.77 -6.92 5.26
N ARG A 304 -49.19 -7.83 6.13
CA ARG A 304 -50.11 -8.94 5.83
C ARG A 304 -51.09 -9.13 6.99
N GLU A 305 -52.21 -9.71 6.68
CA GLU A 305 -53.19 -10.14 7.65
C GLU A 305 -53.19 -11.68 7.75
N GLY A 306 -53.05 -12.21 8.98
CA GLY A 306 -52.90 -13.64 9.20
C GLY A 306 -51.73 -14.24 8.38
N ASP A 307 -52.02 -15.32 7.65
CA ASP A 307 -51.07 -15.99 6.75
C ASP A 307 -51.19 -15.56 5.28
N GLY A 308 -51.82 -14.39 5.04
CA GLY A 308 -51.96 -13.79 3.73
C GLY A 308 -50.65 -13.38 3.08
N GLU A 309 -50.71 -12.93 1.84
CA GLU A 309 -49.54 -12.45 1.11
C GLU A 309 -49.11 -11.07 1.63
N TRP A 310 -47.79 -10.84 1.58
CA TRP A 310 -47.21 -9.56 1.92
C TRP A 310 -47.55 -8.49 0.87
N GLN A 311 -48.14 -7.40 1.34
CA GLN A 311 -48.51 -6.25 0.54
C GLN A 311 -47.61 -5.07 0.95
N ARG A 312 -47.05 -4.38 -0.03
CA ARG A 312 -46.37 -3.11 0.20
C ARG A 312 -47.41 -2.04 0.53
N ILE A 313 -47.26 -1.39 1.70
CA ILE A 313 -48.15 -0.31 2.15
C ILE A 313 -47.47 1.05 2.15
N SER A 314 -46.14 1.10 2.10
CA SER A 314 -45.39 2.35 1.98
C SER A 314 -45.50 2.95 0.59
N PRO A 315 -45.34 4.29 0.42
CA PRO A 315 -45.32 4.96 -0.88
C PRO A 315 -44.28 4.38 -1.85
N ALA A 316 -44.48 4.66 -3.13
CA ALA A 316 -43.51 4.21 -4.15
C ALA A 316 -42.11 4.81 -3.93
N THR A 317 -42.02 6.06 -3.48
CA THR A 317 -40.75 6.71 -3.08
C THR A 317 -40.42 6.32 -1.65
N PRO A 318 -39.29 5.64 -1.40
CA PRO A 318 -38.88 5.29 -0.05
C PRO A 318 -38.66 6.52 0.84
N SER A 319 -38.99 6.42 2.13
CA SER A 319 -38.70 7.43 3.13
C SER A 319 -37.52 7.02 3.98
N ILE A 320 -36.61 7.95 4.30
CA ILE A 320 -35.47 7.71 5.18
C ILE A 320 -35.86 7.71 6.68
N ALA A 321 -37.11 8.11 7.01
CA ALA A 321 -37.57 8.08 8.37
C ALA A 321 -37.72 6.62 8.86
N PRO A 322 -37.17 6.25 10.02
CA PRO A 322 -37.26 4.89 10.56
C PRO A 322 -38.58 4.68 11.31
N ALA A 323 -39.66 5.16 10.72
CA ALA A 323 -41.00 5.07 11.24
C ALA A 323 -42.05 5.10 10.12
N PHE A 324 -43.20 4.52 10.36
CA PHE A 324 -44.35 4.53 9.45
C PHE A 324 -45.64 4.50 10.20
N HIS A 325 -46.62 5.29 9.74
CA HIS A 325 -47.95 5.36 10.31
C HIS A 325 -48.96 4.66 9.37
N ASP A 326 -49.53 3.55 9.82
CA ASP A 326 -50.57 2.83 9.07
C ASP A 326 -51.97 3.21 9.59
N ALA A 327 -52.60 4.08 8.85
CA ALA A 327 -53.99 4.53 9.15
C ALA A 327 -55.06 3.65 8.46
N ASN A 328 -54.67 2.65 7.68
CA ASN A 328 -55.59 1.78 6.94
C ASN A 328 -55.77 0.44 7.65
N VAL A 329 -56.15 0.47 8.91
CA VAL A 329 -56.34 -0.69 9.76
C VAL A 329 -57.78 -0.72 10.31
N GLU A 330 -58.28 -1.91 10.63
CA GLU A 330 -59.65 -2.12 11.14
C GLU A 330 -59.63 -2.63 12.58
N PRO A 331 -60.54 -2.17 13.47
CA PRO A 331 -60.66 -2.67 14.84
C PRO A 331 -60.87 -4.17 14.91
N GLY A 332 -60.19 -4.83 15.84
CA GLY A 332 -60.26 -6.28 16.06
C GLY A 332 -59.43 -7.11 15.11
N HIS A 333 -58.79 -6.50 14.09
CA HIS A 333 -57.91 -7.19 13.14
C HIS A 333 -56.47 -7.24 13.63
N THR A 334 -55.77 -8.34 13.30
CA THR A 334 -54.37 -8.54 13.63
C THR A 334 -53.54 -8.45 12.37
N TYR A 335 -52.56 -7.58 12.38
CA TYR A 335 -51.67 -7.34 11.24
C TYR A 335 -50.24 -7.70 11.59
N ARG A 336 -49.51 -8.27 10.61
CA ARG A 336 -48.06 -8.51 10.67
C ARG A 336 -47.36 -7.54 9.76
N TYR A 337 -46.22 -7.04 10.23
CA TYR A 337 -45.41 -6.06 9.52
C TYR A 337 -43.99 -6.54 9.35
N ALA A 338 -43.37 -6.14 8.26
CA ALA A 338 -41.96 -6.29 7.98
C ALA A 338 -41.44 -5.07 7.21
N VAL A 339 -40.19 -4.74 7.36
CA VAL A 339 -39.54 -3.58 6.72
C VAL A 339 -38.28 -4.02 6.00
N SER A 340 -38.06 -3.48 4.81
CA SER A 340 -36.80 -3.61 4.09
C SER A 340 -36.16 -2.24 3.88
N ALA A 341 -34.84 -2.22 3.66
CA ALA A 341 -34.08 -1.04 3.28
C ALA A 341 -33.78 -1.06 1.77
N VAL A 342 -33.81 0.11 1.14
CA VAL A 342 -33.49 0.28 -0.30
C VAL A 342 -32.38 1.27 -0.46
N ASP A 343 -31.38 0.98 -1.28
CA ASP A 343 -30.30 1.89 -1.61
C ASP A 343 -30.63 2.82 -2.79
N LYS A 344 -29.74 3.79 -3.05
CA LYS A 344 -29.86 4.77 -4.17
C LYS A 344 -29.82 4.14 -5.55
N ASN A 345 -29.38 2.87 -5.64
CA ASN A 345 -29.36 2.10 -6.88
C ASN A 345 -30.62 1.24 -7.05
N GLY A 346 -31.57 1.31 -6.10
CA GLY A 346 -32.81 0.56 -6.13
C GLY A 346 -32.70 -0.89 -5.66
N ARG A 347 -31.59 -1.27 -5.00
CA ARG A 347 -31.41 -2.62 -4.45
C ARG A 347 -32.07 -2.70 -3.08
N GLU A 348 -32.94 -3.66 -2.91
CA GLU A 348 -33.70 -3.87 -1.70
C GLU A 348 -33.10 -5.00 -0.86
N SER A 349 -33.04 -4.78 0.45
CA SER A 349 -32.56 -5.77 1.43
C SER A 349 -33.55 -6.92 1.63
N ALA A 350 -33.14 -7.94 2.35
CA ALA A 350 -34.09 -8.84 2.99
C ALA A 350 -35.02 -8.06 3.91
N ARG A 351 -36.22 -8.59 4.17
CA ARG A 351 -37.13 -8.03 5.17
C ARG A 351 -36.58 -8.26 6.58
N SER A 352 -36.95 -7.34 7.49
CA SER A 352 -36.72 -7.47 8.93
C SER A 352 -37.39 -8.73 9.50
N ALA A 353 -37.09 -9.03 10.77
CA ALA A 353 -37.99 -9.86 11.57
C ALA A 353 -39.38 -9.27 11.57
N GLU A 354 -40.39 -10.15 11.60
CA GLU A 354 -41.81 -9.72 11.64
C GLU A 354 -42.19 -9.23 13.05
N THR A 355 -43.09 -8.26 13.10
CA THR A 355 -43.82 -7.89 14.31
C THR A 355 -45.30 -8.03 14.04
N GLU A 356 -46.08 -8.36 15.09
CA GLU A 356 -47.53 -8.54 15.03
C GLU A 356 -48.21 -7.58 16.00
N GLU A 357 -49.30 -6.96 15.57
CA GLU A 357 -50.09 -6.05 16.40
C GLU A 357 -51.54 -6.20 16.09
N THR A 358 -52.40 -6.11 17.15
CA THR A 358 -53.86 -6.17 17.05
C THR A 358 -54.46 -4.81 17.34
N VAL A 359 -55.32 -4.36 16.46
CA VAL A 359 -56.04 -3.08 16.63
C VAL A 359 -57.11 -3.23 17.70
N PRO A 360 -57.10 -2.40 18.73
CA PRO A 360 -58.10 -2.47 19.83
C PRO A 360 -59.54 -2.18 19.41
#